data_d42eccd7141ecd60a6e0929341cf179a
#
_entry.id   d42eccd7141ecd60a6e0929341cf179a
#
_cell.length_a   1.000
_cell.length_b   1.000
_cell.length_c   1.000
_cell.angle_alpha   90.00
_cell.angle_beta   90.00
_cell.angle_gamma   90.00
#
_symmetry.space_group_name_H-M   'P 1'
#
loop_
_entity.id
_entity.type
_entity.pdbx_description
1 polymer ?
#
loop_
_entity_poly.entity_id
_entity_poly.type
_entity_poly.pdbx_seq_one_letter_code
_entity_poly.pdbx_strand_id
1 'polypeptide(L)'
;MNADGILQNRQNPLDNREKNEYYSMARGLVPASKLTLGRMRVVSSMRIVDSLEENMSTFKAELIRISGIVNASKEERPMMFLIDEIFRGTNSDDRTEGALTVLRRLSKPYVCGLMTTHDYAMIDKTETGFTNIRYYHFSESYTDSGVDFDYKLASGISRQSNAKFLMKLVGIE
;
A
#
# COMPACT_ATOMS: atom_id res chain seq x y z
N MET A 1 12.11 7.20 -4.82
CA MET A 1 11.04 7.74 -5.67
C MET A 1 9.75 7.49 -4.92
N ASN A 2 9.21 8.49 -4.22
CA ASN A 2 8.05 8.31 -3.37
C ASN A 2 6.83 7.99 -4.23
N ALA A 3 6.13 6.89 -3.92
CA ALA A 3 4.80 6.62 -4.44
C ALA A 3 3.81 7.75 -4.12
N ASP A 4 4.10 8.52 -3.07
CA ASP A 4 3.33 9.69 -2.63
C ASP A 4 3.21 10.80 -3.68
N GLY A 5 4.23 11.00 -4.52
CA GLY A 5 4.19 11.99 -5.60
C GLY A 5 3.14 11.70 -6.68
N ILE A 6 2.76 10.44 -6.86
CA ILE A 6 1.71 10.03 -7.82
C ILE A 6 0.32 10.23 -7.20
N LEU A 7 0.21 10.24 -5.88
CA LEU A 7 -1.07 10.23 -5.15
C LEU A 7 -1.49 11.62 -4.67
N GLN A 8 -0.57 12.55 -4.40
CA GLN A 8 -0.89 13.89 -3.87
C GLN A 8 -1.68 14.78 -4.84
N ASN A 9 -1.70 14.47 -6.13
CA ASN A 9 -2.45 15.26 -7.11
C ASN A 9 -3.93 14.83 -7.28
N ARG A 10 -4.51 14.05 -6.33
CA ARG A 10 -5.77 13.34 -6.52
C ARG A 10 -6.94 13.73 -5.63
N GLN A 11 -6.89 14.83 -4.96
CA GLN A 11 -8.06 15.35 -4.23
C GLN A 11 -9.02 16.16 -5.13
N ASN A 12 -9.22 15.73 -6.35
CA ASN A 12 -10.18 16.37 -7.24
C ASN A 12 -11.53 15.63 -7.21
N PRO A 13 -12.67 16.31 -6.99
CA PRO A 13 -13.99 15.69 -6.83
C PRO A 13 -14.63 15.17 -8.12
N LEU A 14 -13.90 15.08 -9.24
CA LEU A 14 -14.41 14.55 -10.50
C LEU A 14 -14.77 13.06 -10.41
N ASP A 15 -15.81 12.64 -11.10
CA ASP A 15 -16.22 11.24 -11.23
C ASP A 15 -15.07 10.35 -11.71
N ASN A 16 -15.07 9.09 -11.28
CA ASN A 16 -14.02 8.14 -11.62
C ASN A 16 -13.85 7.87 -13.13
N ARG A 17 -14.91 8.07 -13.93
CA ARG A 17 -14.84 7.99 -15.39
C ARG A 17 -14.10 9.17 -15.99
N GLU A 18 -14.45 10.37 -15.58
CA GLU A 18 -13.80 11.61 -16.04
C GLU A 18 -12.34 11.67 -15.61
N LYS A 19 -12.02 11.21 -14.39
CA LYS A 19 -10.63 11.09 -13.92
C LYS A 19 -9.79 10.20 -14.82
N ASN A 20 -10.30 9.02 -15.19
CA ASN A 20 -9.56 8.10 -16.07
C ASN A 20 -9.33 8.68 -17.47
N GLU A 21 -10.28 9.43 -18.02
CA GLU A 21 -10.11 10.13 -19.29
C GLU A 21 -9.11 11.26 -19.19
N TYR A 22 -9.20 12.05 -18.14
CA TYR A 22 -8.30 13.16 -17.87
C TYR A 22 -6.84 12.71 -17.78
N TYR A 23 -6.55 11.64 -17.00
CA TYR A 23 -5.18 11.12 -16.86
C TYR A 23 -4.63 10.45 -18.11
N SER A 24 -5.46 9.94 -19.00
CA SER A 24 -5.03 9.40 -20.29
C SER A 24 -4.61 10.49 -21.28
N MET A 25 -5.14 11.70 -21.11
CA MET A 25 -4.87 12.86 -21.98
C MET A 25 -3.93 13.89 -21.37
N ALA A 26 -3.80 13.92 -20.04
CA ALA A 26 -2.93 14.90 -19.36
C ALA A 26 -1.46 14.52 -19.51
N ARG A 27 -0.65 15.45 -20.02
CA ARG A 27 0.82 15.41 -19.92
C ARG A 27 1.19 15.78 -18.48
N GLY A 28 1.02 14.81 -17.54
CA GLY A 28 1.40 15.00 -16.16
C GLY A 28 2.91 14.97 -15.98
N LEU A 29 3.43 15.80 -15.07
CA LEU A 29 4.80 15.68 -14.61
C LEU A 29 4.93 14.39 -13.81
N VAL A 30 5.89 13.55 -14.19
CA VAL A 30 6.20 12.29 -13.49
C VAL A 30 7.65 12.31 -13.05
N PRO A 31 7.98 11.79 -11.87
CA PRO A 31 9.36 11.72 -11.39
C PRO A 31 10.11 10.57 -12.07
N ALA A 32 10.07 10.50 -13.39
CA ALA A 32 10.71 9.49 -14.22
C ALA A 32 11.07 10.05 -15.58
N SER A 33 12.13 9.52 -16.20
CA SER A 33 12.54 9.88 -17.57
C SER A 33 11.51 9.43 -18.62
N LYS A 34 10.73 8.37 -18.31
CA LYS A 34 9.67 7.87 -19.17
C LYS A 34 8.63 7.12 -18.31
N LEU A 35 7.35 7.41 -18.55
CA LEU A 35 6.23 6.65 -17.97
C LEU A 35 5.21 6.36 -19.07
N THR A 36 4.79 5.11 -19.18
CA THR A 36 3.70 4.67 -20.04
C THR A 36 2.67 3.93 -19.20
N LEU A 37 1.45 4.42 -19.18
CA LEU A 37 0.34 3.82 -18.44
C LEU A 37 -0.83 3.56 -19.38
N GLY A 38 -1.40 2.36 -19.30
CA GLY A 38 -2.70 2.08 -19.89
C GLY A 38 -3.85 2.71 -19.08
N ARG A 39 -5.02 2.80 -19.66
CA ARG A 39 -6.23 3.20 -18.94
C ARG A 39 -6.54 2.18 -17.85
N MET A 40 -6.61 2.61 -16.61
CA MET A 40 -6.96 1.75 -15.48
C MET A 40 -7.71 2.53 -14.39
N ARG A 41 -8.56 1.84 -13.65
CA ARG A 41 -9.15 2.37 -12.43
C ARG A 41 -8.13 2.29 -11.30
N VAL A 42 -7.93 3.37 -10.57
CA VAL A 42 -7.09 3.34 -9.38
C VAL A 42 -7.96 3.48 -8.14
N VAL A 43 -7.78 2.56 -7.19
CA VAL A 43 -8.49 2.51 -5.92
C VAL A 43 -7.48 2.41 -4.78
N SER A 44 -7.75 3.06 -3.65
CA SER A 44 -6.80 3.07 -2.55
C SER A 44 -7.49 2.92 -1.19
N SER A 45 -6.79 2.28 -0.26
CA SER A 45 -7.06 2.31 1.17
C SER A 45 -5.80 2.80 1.87
N MET A 46 -5.80 4.08 2.21
CA MET A 46 -4.70 4.73 2.91
C MET A 46 -5.20 5.24 4.26
N ARG A 47 -4.29 5.46 5.19
CA ARG A 47 -4.62 5.97 6.53
C ARG A 47 -5.35 7.31 6.40
N ILE A 48 -6.53 7.39 6.99
CA ILE A 48 -7.23 8.66 7.22
C ILE A 48 -6.91 9.05 8.67
N VAL A 49 -6.42 10.25 8.86
CA VAL A 49 -6.33 10.86 10.20
C VAL A 49 -7.75 11.06 10.69
N ASP A 50 -8.03 10.58 11.90
CA ASP A 50 -9.36 10.50 12.50
C ASP A 50 -10.21 11.74 12.25
N SER A 51 -11.35 11.59 11.59
CA SER A 51 -12.45 12.53 11.70
C SER A 51 -13.28 12.13 12.93
N LEU A 52 -13.31 13.00 13.92
CA LEU A 52 -14.00 12.82 15.20
C LEU A 52 -15.55 12.72 15.09
N GLU A 53 -16.10 12.73 13.88
CA GLU A 53 -17.54 12.93 13.65
C GLU A 53 -18.35 11.65 13.37
N GLU A 54 -17.74 10.48 13.25
CA GLU A 54 -18.50 9.25 13.00
C GLU A 54 -18.30 8.21 14.11
N ASN A 55 -19.40 7.79 14.74
CA ASN A 55 -19.50 6.70 15.73
C ASN A 55 -19.14 5.30 15.17
N MET A 56 -18.38 5.24 14.09
CA MET A 56 -17.97 4.00 13.45
C MET A 56 -16.54 3.66 13.86
N SER A 57 -16.29 2.45 14.36
CA SER A 57 -14.91 2.04 14.67
C SER A 57 -14.03 2.15 13.43
N THR A 58 -12.80 2.61 13.59
CA THR A 58 -11.80 2.74 12.53
C THR A 58 -11.62 1.45 11.73
N PHE A 59 -11.70 0.30 12.40
CA PHE A 59 -11.65 -1.02 11.78
C PHE A 59 -12.85 -1.28 10.84
N LYS A 60 -14.08 -0.92 11.25
CA LYS A 60 -15.27 -1.07 10.39
C LYS A 60 -15.16 -0.20 9.14
N ALA A 61 -14.67 1.03 9.28
CA ALA A 61 -14.44 1.93 8.14
C ALA A 61 -13.40 1.35 7.17
N GLU A 62 -12.34 0.73 7.69
CA GLU A 62 -11.33 0.05 6.88
C GLU A 62 -11.92 -1.15 6.13
N LEU A 63 -12.70 -2.00 6.80
CA LEU A 63 -13.40 -3.13 6.17
C LEU A 63 -14.29 -2.68 5.00
N ILE A 64 -15.02 -1.57 5.15
CA ILE A 64 -15.86 -1.02 4.09
C ILE A 64 -15.00 -0.59 2.89
N ARG A 65 -13.89 0.10 3.12
CA ARG A 65 -12.97 0.51 2.04
C ARG A 65 -12.37 -0.69 1.32
N ILE A 66 -11.86 -1.67 2.05
CA ILE A 66 -11.29 -2.90 1.46
C ILE A 66 -12.35 -3.68 0.70
N SER A 67 -13.57 -3.79 1.23
CA SER A 67 -14.70 -4.39 0.51
C SER A 67 -14.99 -3.66 -0.81
N GLY A 68 -14.92 -2.33 -0.82
CA GLY A 68 -15.04 -1.52 -2.02
C GLY A 68 -13.98 -1.85 -3.08
N ILE A 69 -12.72 -2.01 -2.67
CA ILE A 69 -11.62 -2.42 -3.55
C ILE A 69 -11.88 -3.81 -4.15
N VAL A 70 -12.24 -4.78 -3.31
CA VAL A 70 -12.55 -6.15 -3.76
C VAL A 70 -13.76 -6.16 -4.70
N ASN A 71 -14.79 -5.36 -4.44
CA ASN A 71 -15.96 -5.27 -5.31
C ASN A 71 -15.61 -4.62 -6.66
N ALA A 72 -14.79 -3.58 -6.66
CA ALA A 72 -14.30 -2.95 -7.89
C ALA A 72 -13.53 -3.93 -8.78
N SER A 73 -12.81 -4.89 -8.20
CA SER A 73 -12.09 -5.92 -8.96
C SER A 73 -13.01 -6.92 -9.68
N LYS A 74 -14.31 -6.95 -9.38
CA LYS A 74 -15.27 -7.84 -10.07
C LYS A 74 -15.70 -7.30 -11.43
N GLU A 75 -15.43 -6.03 -11.74
CA GLU A 75 -15.83 -5.41 -13.01
C GLU A 75 -14.99 -5.86 -14.22
N GLU A 76 -13.99 -6.72 -14.02
CA GLU A 76 -13.12 -7.28 -15.07
C GLU A 76 -12.45 -6.23 -15.96
N ARG A 77 -12.12 -5.09 -15.38
CA ARG A 77 -11.45 -3.95 -16.04
C ARG A 77 -10.05 -3.75 -15.45
N PRO A 78 -9.10 -3.20 -16.23
CA PRO A 78 -7.79 -2.86 -15.70
C PRO A 78 -7.91 -2.00 -14.45
N MET A 79 -7.34 -2.48 -13.34
CA MET A 79 -7.42 -1.85 -12.04
C MET A 79 -6.06 -1.89 -11.32
N MET A 80 -5.73 -0.80 -10.66
CA MET A 80 -4.61 -0.72 -9.73
C MET A 80 -5.14 -0.43 -8.32
N PHE A 81 -4.73 -1.25 -7.35
CA PHE A 81 -5.01 -0.98 -5.94
C PHE A 81 -3.76 -0.50 -5.20
N LEU A 82 -3.97 0.35 -4.20
CA LEU A 82 -2.94 0.85 -3.31
C LEU A 82 -3.45 0.69 -1.87
N ILE A 83 -2.82 -0.17 -1.09
CA ILE A 83 -3.22 -0.45 0.29
C ILE A 83 -2.04 -0.18 1.21
N ASP A 84 -2.24 0.74 2.15
CA ASP A 84 -1.25 1.07 3.16
C ASP A 84 -1.64 0.41 4.49
N GLU A 85 -0.91 -0.67 4.84
CA GLU A 85 -1.13 -1.52 6.01
C GLU A 85 -2.58 -1.95 6.26
N ILE A 86 -2.90 -3.16 5.82
CA ILE A 86 -4.25 -3.71 5.91
C ILE A 86 -4.59 -4.19 7.34
N PHE A 87 -5.80 -3.88 7.81
CA PHE A 87 -6.42 -4.41 9.02
C PHE A 87 -5.66 -4.13 10.32
N ARG A 88 -5.16 -2.91 10.49
CA ARG A 88 -4.44 -2.49 11.72
C ARG A 88 -5.26 -2.61 13.01
N GLY A 89 -6.57 -2.50 12.93
CA GLY A 89 -7.47 -2.46 14.09
C GLY A 89 -7.84 -3.82 14.69
N THR A 90 -7.19 -4.93 14.28
CA THR A 90 -7.46 -6.28 14.79
C THR A 90 -6.19 -6.99 15.26
N ASN A 91 -6.34 -8.19 15.84
CA ASN A 91 -5.19 -9.02 16.25
C ASN A 91 -4.39 -9.50 15.04
N SER A 92 -3.16 -10.00 15.28
CA SER A 92 -2.21 -10.38 14.22
C SER A 92 -2.71 -11.51 13.34
N ASP A 93 -3.38 -12.50 13.94
CA ASP A 93 -3.83 -13.70 13.20
C ASP A 93 -4.98 -13.36 12.25
N ASP A 94 -6.00 -12.64 12.75
CA ASP A 94 -7.14 -12.19 11.95
C ASP A 94 -6.69 -11.23 10.84
N ARG A 95 -5.72 -10.35 11.14
CA ARG A 95 -5.11 -9.46 10.15
C ARG A 95 -4.45 -10.23 9.03
N THR A 96 -3.61 -11.20 9.37
CA THR A 96 -2.89 -12.02 8.39
C THR A 96 -3.87 -12.81 7.52
N GLU A 97 -4.83 -13.53 8.09
CA GLU A 97 -5.81 -14.30 7.33
C GLU A 97 -6.74 -13.43 6.48
N GLY A 98 -7.16 -12.29 7.01
CA GLY A 98 -7.94 -11.30 6.28
C GLY A 98 -7.18 -10.75 5.07
N ALA A 99 -5.91 -10.36 5.26
CA ALA A 99 -5.04 -9.86 4.20
C ALA A 99 -4.82 -10.90 3.08
N LEU A 100 -4.54 -12.16 3.44
CA LEU A 100 -4.40 -13.26 2.49
C LEU A 100 -5.69 -13.47 1.69
N THR A 101 -6.85 -13.37 2.34
CA THR A 101 -8.15 -13.49 1.67
C THR A 101 -8.36 -12.37 0.67
N VAL A 102 -8.03 -11.12 1.03
CA VAL A 102 -8.11 -9.97 0.13
C VAL A 102 -7.14 -10.15 -1.06
N LEU A 103 -5.89 -10.53 -0.82
CA LEU A 103 -4.92 -10.78 -1.87
C LEU A 103 -5.37 -11.86 -2.86
N ARG A 104 -5.94 -12.98 -2.37
CA ARG A 104 -6.51 -14.01 -3.26
C ARG A 104 -7.64 -13.45 -4.13
N ARG A 105 -8.50 -12.59 -3.59
CA ARG A 105 -9.59 -11.94 -4.34
C ARG A 105 -9.09 -10.94 -5.38
N LEU A 106 -7.95 -10.30 -5.12
CA LEU A 106 -7.33 -9.32 -6.01
C LEU A 106 -6.33 -9.95 -7.01
N SER A 107 -5.94 -11.22 -6.83
CA SER A 107 -5.05 -11.96 -7.75
C SER A 107 -5.78 -12.32 -9.05
N LYS A 108 -5.94 -11.33 -9.94
CA LYS A 108 -6.64 -11.45 -11.23
C LYS A 108 -5.77 -10.85 -12.34
N PRO A 109 -5.88 -11.36 -13.59
CA PRO A 109 -5.01 -10.91 -14.70
C PRO A 109 -5.06 -9.43 -15.02
N TYR A 110 -6.19 -8.78 -14.74
CA TYR A 110 -6.43 -7.34 -15.01
C TYR A 110 -6.25 -6.45 -13.76
N VAL A 111 -5.81 -7.03 -12.65
CA VAL A 111 -5.57 -6.32 -11.39
C VAL A 111 -4.08 -6.32 -11.09
N CYS A 112 -3.52 -5.15 -10.82
CA CYS A 112 -2.19 -4.97 -10.23
C CYS A 112 -2.30 -4.07 -9.01
N GLY A 113 -1.29 -4.02 -8.17
CA GLY A 113 -1.32 -3.12 -7.03
C GLY A 113 -0.07 -3.16 -6.17
N LEU A 114 -0.08 -2.29 -5.18
CA LEU A 114 0.94 -2.19 -4.13
C LEU A 114 0.26 -2.32 -2.78
N MET A 115 0.90 -3.06 -1.89
CA MET A 115 0.51 -3.18 -0.48
C MET A 115 1.75 -3.01 0.38
N THR A 116 1.67 -2.14 1.38
CA THR A 116 2.69 -2.04 2.41
C THR A 116 2.30 -2.89 3.62
N THR A 117 3.26 -3.44 4.31
CA THR A 117 3.04 -4.19 5.56
C THR A 117 4.31 -4.27 6.39
N HIS A 118 4.14 -4.31 7.71
CA HIS A 118 5.17 -4.68 8.68
C HIS A 118 4.96 -6.10 9.25
N ASP A 119 3.99 -6.84 8.74
CA ASP A 119 3.61 -8.16 9.23
C ASP A 119 4.41 -9.26 8.51
N TYR A 120 5.46 -9.75 9.15
CA TYR A 120 6.30 -10.83 8.63
C TYR A 120 5.54 -12.16 8.50
N ALA A 121 4.57 -12.45 9.37
CA ALA A 121 3.76 -13.66 9.25
C ALA A 121 2.92 -13.64 7.97
N MET A 122 2.41 -12.49 7.59
CA MET A 122 1.72 -12.30 6.31
C MET A 122 2.70 -12.50 5.13
N ILE A 123 3.91 -11.93 5.21
CA ILE A 123 4.92 -12.06 4.16
C ILE A 123 5.28 -13.54 3.96
N ASP A 124 5.58 -14.28 5.03
CA ASP A 124 5.94 -15.70 4.98
C ASP A 124 4.85 -16.55 4.31
N LYS A 125 3.58 -16.30 4.65
CA LYS A 125 2.45 -17.00 4.04
C LYS A 125 2.24 -16.60 2.57
N THR A 126 2.55 -15.37 2.19
CA THR A 126 2.46 -14.93 0.80
C THR A 126 3.59 -15.51 -0.06
N GLU A 127 4.81 -15.68 0.46
CA GLU A 127 5.92 -16.33 -0.25
C GLU A 127 5.58 -17.76 -0.68
N THR A 128 4.86 -18.50 0.15
CA THR A 128 4.48 -19.89 -0.13
C THR A 128 3.15 -20.05 -0.88
N GLY A 129 2.25 -19.08 -0.74
CA GLY A 129 0.86 -19.16 -1.24
C GLY A 129 0.57 -18.42 -2.54
N PHE A 130 1.52 -17.62 -3.06
CA PHE A 130 1.30 -16.78 -4.24
C PHE A 130 2.52 -16.81 -5.16
N THR A 131 2.30 -16.87 -6.47
CA THR A 131 3.36 -16.84 -7.49
C THR A 131 3.50 -15.51 -8.22
N ASN A 132 2.58 -14.60 -8.00
CA ASN A 132 2.48 -13.32 -8.70
C ASN A 132 2.79 -12.10 -7.80
N ILE A 133 3.35 -12.32 -6.61
CA ILE A 133 3.79 -11.26 -5.69
C ILE A 133 5.29 -11.03 -5.86
N ARG A 134 5.70 -9.77 -5.83
CA ARG A 134 7.09 -9.34 -5.76
C ARG A 134 7.28 -8.52 -4.50
N TYR A 135 8.42 -8.71 -3.84
CA TYR A 135 8.74 -8.05 -2.58
C TYR A 135 9.78 -6.97 -2.80
N TYR A 136 9.58 -5.87 -2.11
CA TYR A 136 10.47 -4.73 -2.10
C TYR A 136 10.53 -4.15 -0.70
N HIS A 137 11.64 -3.50 -0.37
CA HIS A 137 11.82 -2.80 0.90
C HIS A 137 12.59 -1.50 0.70
N PHE A 138 12.50 -0.61 1.67
CA PHE A 138 13.40 0.53 1.79
C PHE A 138 14.50 0.18 2.77
N SER A 139 15.74 0.55 2.42
CA SER A 139 16.90 0.34 3.28
C SER A 139 17.13 1.55 4.17
N GLU A 140 17.55 1.27 5.40
CA GLU A 140 17.96 2.26 6.37
C GLU A 140 19.45 2.06 6.66
N SER A 141 20.19 3.14 6.79
CA SER A 141 21.58 3.13 7.25
C SER A 141 21.69 3.76 8.63
N TYR A 142 22.50 3.15 9.48
CA TYR A 142 22.70 3.59 10.85
C TYR A 142 24.04 4.29 10.96
N THR A 143 24.02 5.51 11.47
CA THR A 143 25.18 6.33 11.73
C THR A 143 25.23 6.69 13.22
N ASP A 144 26.38 7.13 13.72
CA ASP A 144 26.51 7.60 15.09
C ASP A 144 25.58 8.78 15.43
N SER A 145 25.09 9.48 14.41
CA SER A 145 24.18 10.63 14.53
C SER A 145 22.70 10.26 14.36
N GLY A 146 22.36 9.01 14.01
CA GLY A 146 20.97 8.58 13.85
C GLY A 146 20.74 7.62 12.70
N VAL A 147 19.49 7.60 12.21
CA VAL A 147 19.07 6.76 11.08
C VAL A 147 18.99 7.63 9.83
N ASP A 148 19.60 7.19 8.75
CA ASP A 148 19.54 7.82 7.44
C ASP A 148 18.77 6.94 6.45
N PHE A 149 17.97 7.57 5.61
CA PHE A 149 17.10 6.91 4.63
C PHE A 149 17.50 7.36 3.22
N ASP A 150 17.86 6.43 2.36
CA ASP A 150 18.15 6.73 0.96
C ASP A 150 16.91 6.82 0.08
N TYR A 151 15.73 6.43 0.60
CA TYR A 151 14.44 6.40 -0.09
C TYR A 151 14.44 5.62 -1.41
N LYS A 152 15.36 4.66 -1.55
CA LYS A 152 15.44 3.80 -2.72
C LYS A 152 14.77 2.46 -2.47
N LEU A 153 13.96 2.05 -3.44
CA LEU A 153 13.29 0.76 -3.41
C LEU A 153 14.26 -0.34 -3.81
N ALA A 154 14.57 -1.25 -2.88
CA ALA A 154 15.40 -2.43 -3.10
C ALA A 154 14.51 -3.67 -3.28
N SER A 155 14.97 -4.63 -4.08
CA SER A 155 14.26 -5.90 -4.30
C SER A 155 14.46 -6.84 -3.12
N GLY A 156 13.43 -7.61 -2.79
CA GLY A 156 13.44 -8.61 -1.72
C GLY A 156 12.81 -8.13 -0.42
N ILE A 157 12.91 -8.96 0.61
CA ILE A 157 12.37 -8.74 1.95
C ILE A 157 13.50 -8.31 2.87
N SER A 158 13.33 -7.20 3.60
CA SER A 158 14.22 -6.85 4.71
C SER A 158 13.65 -7.39 6.02
N ARG A 159 14.47 -8.10 6.78
CA ARG A 159 14.11 -8.60 8.12
C ARG A 159 14.93 -7.90 9.21
N GLN A 160 15.53 -6.76 8.89
CA GLN A 160 16.27 -5.98 9.88
C GLN A 160 15.30 -5.34 10.86
N SER A 161 15.55 -5.54 12.15
CA SER A 161 14.79 -4.92 13.22
C SER A 161 15.54 -3.70 13.76
N ASN A 162 14.96 -2.53 13.60
CA ASN A 162 15.54 -1.26 14.03
C ASN A 162 15.29 -0.96 15.52
N ALA A 163 14.35 -1.70 16.13
CA ALA A 163 13.87 -1.41 17.47
C ALA A 163 15.00 -1.43 18.51
N LYS A 164 15.89 -2.41 18.45
CA LYS A 164 17.03 -2.50 19.40
C LYS A 164 17.98 -1.32 19.27
N PHE A 165 18.32 -0.91 18.04
CA PHE A 165 19.19 0.23 17.82
C PHE A 165 18.56 1.53 18.33
N LEU A 166 17.28 1.75 18.02
CA LEU A 166 16.54 2.92 18.48
C LEU A 166 16.38 2.95 20.00
N MET A 167 16.12 1.79 20.65
CA MET A 167 16.05 1.69 22.10
C MET A 167 17.39 2.05 22.76
N LYS A 168 18.51 1.58 22.20
CA LYS A 168 19.85 1.92 22.66
C LYS A 168 20.14 3.42 22.48
N LEU A 169 19.74 4.00 21.35
CA LEU A 169 19.94 5.43 21.06
C LEU A 169 19.22 6.35 22.08
N VAL A 170 18.04 5.93 22.55
CA VAL A 170 17.26 6.68 23.56
C VAL A 170 17.50 6.24 24.99
N GLY A 171 18.50 5.37 25.24
CA GLY A 171 18.93 4.96 26.56
C GLY A 171 18.00 3.98 27.28
N ILE A 172 17.21 3.19 26.55
CA ILE A 172 16.33 2.15 27.11
C ILE A 172 17.07 0.81 27.27
N GLU A 173 18.17 0.60 26.56
CA GLU A 173 19.12 -0.55 26.72
C GLU A 173 20.54 -0.06 26.96
#